data_743710708548599c55a7007a9ce3e063
#
_entry.id   743710708548599c55a7007a9ce3e063
#
_cell.length_a   1.000
_cell.length_b   1.000
_cell.length_c   1.000
_cell.angle_alpha   90.00
_cell.angle_beta   90.00
_cell.angle_gamma   90.00
#
_symmetry.space_group_name_H-M   'P 1'
#
loop_
_entity.id
_entity.type
_entity.pdbx_description
1 polymer ?
#
loop_
_entity_poly.entity_id
_entity_poly.type
_entity_poly.pdbx_seq_one_letter_code
_entity_poly.pdbx_strand_id
1 'polypeptide(L)'
;MQMMMANDQQIDVAEERNTAGRYLTEWRHLLSHRRISNELDPKSEDAADRMIPVDDRSPFERDYERVLFSPAFRRLAGKTQVRTFPEVDYVHNRLTHSMEVASVARTLGSEIASFLMSCGDIEKQSVDSICWICQAAGLAHDIGNPPYGHAGEYAIQYWVSKLKESEKIFVCDPVWKDIEFYDGNAQSFRMLCTHESRKEEAFSFTAATTGALVKYPNTVDSSSLIDQPQKFDVFFCAIPVFEETWDVLGLSAQRRQRHPLSYLTEAADDICYRVLDFEDAVISGVIPSKRIADIMIESLQISNEPGRCPIPLSKLRARMIRCLINDFATCFKQNYHDIMSGSFTGDLREHLSETTGAKNYLDKVDALYKDIYTENKKVVVECGAYSQIPVVLGRGYEFVQNAFGMYDSGKHCLPAFNRLSHFSQQFIVLAWGQNFYEQNVTRSFEWWMHALLDYVVGMTDSYICMLSQRLR
;
A
#
# COMPACT_ATOMS: atom_id res chain seq x y z
N MET A 1 26.79 34.22 35.02
CA MET A 1 26.19 34.01 33.67
C MET A 1 27.06 33.14 32.76
N GLN A 2 28.34 33.33 32.63
CA GLN A 2 29.26 32.45 31.83
C GLN A 2 29.43 31.03 32.42
N MET A 3 29.36 30.84 33.73
CA MET A 3 29.44 29.50 34.34
C MET A 3 28.14 28.66 34.25
N MET A 4 26.96 29.28 34.10
CA MET A 4 25.72 28.56 33.86
C MET A 4 25.61 28.04 32.40
N MET A 5 26.06 28.84 31.41
CA MET A 5 26.06 28.40 30.00
C MET A 5 27.03 27.24 29.72
N ALA A 6 28.14 27.15 30.46
CA ALA A 6 29.09 26.04 30.31
C ALA A 6 28.55 24.70 30.89
N ASN A 7 27.67 24.78 31.90
CA ASN A 7 27.07 23.60 32.50
C ASN A 7 25.95 23.02 31.63
N ASP A 8 25.13 23.87 30.99
CA ASP A 8 24.05 23.45 30.10
C ASP A 8 24.62 22.78 28.83
N GLN A 9 25.73 23.30 28.29
CA GLN A 9 26.42 22.65 27.14
C GLN A 9 27.09 21.32 27.51
N GLN A 10 27.56 21.14 28.74
CA GLN A 10 28.15 19.88 29.20
C GLN A 10 27.09 18.82 29.53
N ILE A 11 25.90 19.22 29.96
CA ILE A 11 24.77 18.32 30.22
C ILE A 11 24.20 17.82 28.88
N ASP A 12 24.00 18.68 27.88
CA ASP A 12 23.57 18.29 26.52
C ASP A 12 24.56 17.32 25.86
N VAL A 13 25.88 17.58 25.93
CA VAL A 13 26.90 16.70 25.35
C VAL A 13 27.04 15.37 26.11
N ALA A 14 26.69 15.33 27.40
CA ALA A 14 26.71 14.09 28.19
C ALA A 14 25.45 13.24 27.95
N GLU A 15 24.28 13.84 27.76
CA GLU A 15 23.06 13.15 27.32
C GLU A 15 23.18 12.62 25.90
N GLU A 16 23.72 13.40 24.95
CA GLU A 16 24.00 12.94 23.59
C GLU A 16 24.98 11.75 23.54
N ARG A 17 26.01 11.73 24.40
CA ARG A 17 26.95 10.59 24.47
C ARG A 17 26.34 9.32 25.06
N ASN A 18 25.29 9.41 25.86
CA ASN A 18 24.65 8.26 26.50
C ASN A 18 23.55 7.64 25.61
N THR A 19 23.20 8.27 24.49
CA THR A 19 22.17 7.82 23.55
C THR A 19 22.73 7.26 22.23
N ALA A 20 24.04 7.43 21.98
CA ALA A 20 24.66 6.95 20.74
C ALA A 20 24.56 5.42 20.62
N GLY A 21 23.94 4.95 19.52
CA GLY A 21 23.75 3.52 19.24
C GLY A 21 22.69 2.85 20.13
N ARG A 22 21.77 3.61 20.70
CA ARG A 22 20.72 3.11 21.59
C ARG A 22 19.85 2.04 20.93
N TYR A 23 19.56 2.18 19.65
CA TYR A 23 18.70 1.29 18.88
C TYR A 23 19.44 0.48 17.82
N LEU A 24 20.77 0.36 17.93
CA LEU A 24 21.60 -0.36 16.92
C LEU A 24 21.17 -1.82 16.75
N THR A 25 20.82 -2.49 17.85
CA THR A 25 20.38 -3.90 17.82
C THR A 25 19.03 -4.04 17.15
N GLU A 26 18.08 -3.18 17.50
CA GLU A 26 16.74 -3.14 16.91
C GLU A 26 16.82 -2.87 15.40
N TRP A 27 17.62 -1.91 14.97
CA TRP A 27 17.79 -1.62 13.54
C TRP A 27 18.42 -2.77 12.76
N ARG A 28 19.28 -3.58 13.37
CA ARG A 28 19.80 -4.79 12.72
C ARG A 28 18.68 -5.81 12.42
N HIS A 29 17.69 -5.94 13.28
CA HIS A 29 16.50 -6.77 13.03
C HIS A 29 15.56 -6.11 12.02
N LEU A 30 15.27 -4.82 12.18
CA LEU A 30 14.40 -4.06 11.29
C LEU A 30 14.90 -4.01 9.84
N LEU A 31 16.19 -4.11 9.60
CA LEU A 31 16.81 -4.18 8.27
C LEU A 31 17.08 -5.62 7.82
N SER A 32 16.31 -6.60 8.31
CA SER A 32 16.48 -7.99 7.93
C SER A 32 16.18 -8.22 6.46
N HIS A 33 17.12 -8.82 5.76
CA HIS A 33 16.99 -9.24 4.36
C HIS A 33 16.41 -10.65 4.21
N ARG A 34 16.03 -11.30 5.32
CA ARG A 34 15.39 -12.63 5.28
C ARG A 34 14.08 -12.52 4.49
N ARG A 35 13.89 -13.47 3.55
CA ARG A 35 12.64 -13.65 2.83
C ARG A 35 11.77 -14.65 3.57
N ILE A 36 10.51 -14.28 3.77
CA ILE A 36 9.54 -15.18 4.38
C ILE A 36 9.00 -16.07 3.27
N SER A 37 9.28 -17.35 3.34
CA SER A 37 8.74 -18.34 2.41
C SER A 37 7.78 -19.25 3.16
N ASN A 38 6.56 -19.39 2.68
CA ASN A 38 5.72 -20.50 3.14
C ASN A 38 6.40 -21.80 2.74
N GLU A 39 6.59 -22.71 3.68
CA GLU A 39 7.36 -23.97 3.55
C GLU A 39 6.88 -24.98 2.48
N LEU A 40 6.00 -24.57 1.55
CA LEU A 40 5.39 -25.47 0.58
C LEU A 40 6.31 -25.86 -0.58
N ASP A 41 7.47 -25.23 -0.76
CA ASP A 41 8.48 -25.71 -1.71
C ASP A 41 9.92 -25.32 -1.34
N PRO A 42 10.61 -26.09 -0.45
CA PRO A 42 12.00 -25.83 -0.08
C PRO A 42 12.99 -26.05 -1.23
N LYS A 43 12.53 -26.46 -2.41
CA LYS A 43 13.41 -26.90 -3.51
C LYS A 43 13.48 -25.95 -4.71
N SER A 44 12.60 -24.95 -4.85
CA SER A 44 12.46 -24.25 -6.12
C SER A 44 13.29 -22.98 -6.29
N GLU A 45 13.45 -22.14 -5.27
CA GLU A 45 14.14 -20.84 -5.46
C GLU A 45 15.63 -20.88 -5.12
N ASP A 46 16.04 -21.54 -4.06
CA ASP A 46 17.45 -21.58 -3.65
C ASP A 46 18.38 -22.31 -4.66
N ALA A 47 17.86 -23.26 -5.42
CA ALA A 47 18.65 -24.00 -6.40
C ALA A 47 18.84 -23.24 -7.71
N ALA A 48 17.84 -22.48 -8.16
CA ALA A 48 17.92 -21.65 -9.36
C ALA A 48 18.75 -20.37 -9.11
N ASP A 49 18.59 -19.73 -7.94
CA ASP A 49 19.41 -18.58 -7.55
C ASP A 49 20.90 -18.93 -7.35
N ARG A 50 21.22 -20.16 -6.97
CA ARG A 50 22.63 -20.62 -6.84
C ARG A 50 23.37 -20.78 -8.19
N MET A 51 22.65 -20.85 -9.30
CA MET A 51 23.24 -20.96 -10.65
C MET A 51 23.44 -19.60 -11.34
N ILE A 52 22.90 -18.52 -10.79
CA ILE A 52 23.10 -17.17 -11.30
C ILE A 52 24.35 -16.60 -10.63
N PRO A 53 25.28 -15.96 -11.37
CA PRO A 53 26.44 -15.29 -10.77
C PRO A 53 25.99 -14.32 -9.67
N VAL A 54 26.73 -14.31 -8.55
CA VAL A 54 26.47 -13.36 -7.44
C VAL A 54 26.47 -11.96 -8.02
N ASP A 55 25.33 -11.31 -7.93
CA ASP A 55 25.07 -9.96 -8.40
C ASP A 55 25.36 -9.00 -7.24
N ASP A 56 26.01 -7.87 -7.51
CA ASP A 56 26.37 -6.86 -6.51
C ASP A 56 25.16 -6.07 -5.97
N ARG A 57 23.95 -6.29 -6.51
CA ARG A 57 22.73 -5.64 -6.06
C ARG A 57 22.31 -6.10 -4.66
N SER A 58 21.89 -5.14 -3.84
CA SER A 58 21.36 -5.46 -2.52
C SER A 58 20.04 -6.26 -2.59
N PRO A 59 19.68 -7.07 -1.56
CA PRO A 59 18.37 -7.73 -1.50
C PRO A 59 17.19 -6.75 -1.61
N PHE A 60 17.32 -5.53 -1.12
CA PHE A 60 16.30 -4.49 -1.13
C PHE A 60 16.16 -3.82 -2.50
N GLU A 61 17.26 -3.65 -3.24
CA GLU A 61 17.23 -3.24 -4.63
C GLU A 61 16.50 -4.25 -5.51
N ARG A 62 16.74 -5.54 -5.27
CA ARG A 62 16.01 -6.62 -5.94
C ARG A 62 14.50 -6.59 -5.61
N ASP A 63 14.09 -6.21 -4.39
CA ASP A 63 12.68 -6.02 -4.06
C ASP A 63 12.05 -4.91 -4.90
N TYR A 64 12.72 -3.76 -5.04
CA TYR A 64 12.28 -2.69 -5.92
C TYR A 64 12.12 -3.16 -7.37
N GLU A 65 13.11 -3.86 -7.91
CA GLU A 65 13.06 -4.35 -9.30
C GLU A 65 11.98 -5.41 -9.50
N ARG A 66 11.76 -6.31 -8.54
CA ARG A 66 10.65 -7.28 -8.59
C ARG A 66 9.30 -6.58 -8.76
N VAL A 67 9.07 -5.46 -8.06
CA VAL A 67 7.88 -4.66 -8.26
C VAL A 67 7.86 -4.04 -9.65
N LEU A 68 8.93 -3.32 -10.00
CA LEU A 68 9.02 -2.53 -11.24
C LEU A 68 8.76 -3.37 -12.49
N PHE A 69 9.28 -4.60 -12.52
CA PHE A 69 9.14 -5.49 -13.68
C PHE A 69 7.90 -6.39 -13.62
N SER A 70 7.09 -6.30 -12.57
CA SER A 70 5.92 -7.17 -12.41
C SER A 70 4.76 -6.79 -13.32
N PRO A 71 3.95 -7.77 -13.74
CA PRO A 71 2.69 -7.49 -14.42
C PRO A 71 1.70 -6.72 -13.53
N ALA A 72 1.71 -6.95 -12.20
CA ALA A 72 0.83 -6.28 -11.26
C ALA A 72 1.09 -4.76 -11.25
N PHE A 73 2.35 -4.35 -11.19
CA PHE A 73 2.73 -2.94 -11.26
C PHE A 73 2.37 -2.31 -12.61
N ARG A 74 2.63 -3.00 -13.73
CA ARG A 74 2.27 -2.50 -15.07
C ARG A 74 0.77 -2.25 -15.22
N ARG A 75 -0.09 -3.06 -14.59
CA ARG A 75 -1.55 -2.89 -14.62
C ARG A 75 -2.02 -1.61 -13.91
N LEU A 76 -1.22 -1.03 -13.02
CA LEU A 76 -1.53 0.26 -12.39
C LEU A 76 -1.68 1.40 -13.41
N ALA A 77 -1.04 1.30 -14.58
CA ALA A 77 -1.21 2.27 -15.67
C ALA A 77 -2.68 2.37 -16.17
N GLY A 78 -3.45 1.30 -16.05
CA GLY A 78 -4.86 1.26 -16.45
C GLY A 78 -5.85 1.39 -15.28
N LYS A 79 -5.38 1.79 -14.10
CA LYS A 79 -6.21 2.06 -12.92
C LYS A 79 -6.20 3.54 -12.59
N THR A 80 -7.38 4.07 -12.31
CA THR A 80 -7.59 5.47 -11.94
C THR A 80 -6.98 5.78 -10.58
N GLN A 81 -6.30 6.93 -10.47
CA GLN A 81 -5.90 7.51 -9.20
C GLN A 81 -7.07 8.30 -8.60
N VAL A 82 -7.49 9.39 -9.24
CA VAL A 82 -8.59 10.24 -8.79
C VAL A 82 -9.73 10.30 -9.80
N ARG A 83 -9.42 10.28 -11.08
CA ARG A 83 -10.39 10.46 -12.17
C ARG A 83 -10.39 9.28 -13.11
N THR A 84 -11.54 8.64 -13.23
CA THR A 84 -11.77 7.53 -14.15
C THR A 84 -12.03 8.07 -15.56
N PHE A 85 -11.35 7.52 -16.57
CA PHE A 85 -11.48 7.92 -17.98
C PHE A 85 -11.35 9.44 -18.17
N PRO A 86 -10.20 10.05 -17.79
CA PRO A 86 -10.02 11.49 -17.91
C PRO A 86 -10.10 11.93 -19.38
N GLU A 87 -10.70 13.10 -19.64
CA GLU A 87 -10.74 13.71 -20.96
C GLU A 87 -9.36 14.23 -21.41
N VAL A 88 -8.41 14.30 -20.46
CA VAL A 88 -7.04 14.80 -20.65
C VAL A 88 -6.07 13.65 -20.41
N ASP A 89 -5.17 13.38 -21.34
CA ASP A 89 -4.30 12.21 -21.37
C ASP A 89 -3.08 12.27 -20.43
N TYR A 90 -2.81 13.40 -19.81
CA TYR A 90 -1.67 13.61 -18.89
C TYR A 90 -2.04 13.76 -17.41
N VAL A 91 -3.24 13.32 -17.02
CA VAL A 91 -3.65 13.17 -15.61
C VAL A 91 -3.00 11.91 -15.02
N HIS A 92 -2.62 11.98 -13.75
CA HIS A 92 -1.94 10.86 -13.07
C HIS A 92 -2.82 9.61 -13.04
N ASN A 93 -2.20 8.47 -13.25
CA ASN A 93 -2.76 7.15 -12.97
C ASN A 93 -1.99 6.53 -11.80
N ARG A 94 -2.45 5.36 -11.31
CA ARG A 94 -1.81 4.72 -10.15
C ARG A 94 -0.35 4.35 -10.37
N LEU A 95 0.08 4.08 -11.61
CA LEU A 95 1.48 3.77 -11.92
C LEU A 95 2.36 5.02 -11.74
N THR A 96 1.98 6.15 -12.32
CA THR A 96 2.75 7.40 -12.18
C THR A 96 2.77 7.87 -10.74
N HIS A 97 1.63 7.81 -10.04
CA HIS A 97 1.55 8.10 -8.60
C HIS A 97 2.49 7.21 -7.78
N SER A 98 2.47 5.89 -7.98
CA SER A 98 3.37 4.97 -7.25
C SER A 98 4.85 5.27 -7.52
N MET A 99 5.22 5.71 -8.73
CA MET A 99 6.60 6.12 -9.03
C MET A 99 6.99 7.39 -8.29
N GLU A 100 6.09 8.34 -8.16
CA GLU A 100 6.29 9.59 -7.43
C GLU A 100 6.39 9.35 -5.92
N VAL A 101 5.50 8.52 -5.37
CA VAL A 101 5.58 8.06 -3.97
C VAL A 101 6.90 7.38 -3.69
N ALA A 102 7.35 6.48 -4.57
CA ALA A 102 8.66 5.82 -4.44
C ALA A 102 9.83 6.81 -4.40
N SER A 103 9.77 7.87 -5.21
CA SER A 103 10.80 8.92 -5.23
C SER A 103 10.82 9.73 -3.93
N VAL A 104 9.65 10.13 -3.44
CA VAL A 104 9.50 10.88 -2.17
C VAL A 104 9.90 10.00 -0.98
N ALA A 105 9.46 8.73 -0.95
CA ALA A 105 9.81 7.78 0.10
C ALA A 105 11.32 7.54 0.17
N ARG A 106 12.01 7.41 -0.98
CA ARG A 106 13.47 7.34 -1.02
C ARG A 106 14.14 8.59 -0.42
N THR A 107 13.62 9.77 -0.72
CA THR A 107 14.16 11.02 -0.19
C THR A 107 14.00 11.11 1.33
N LEU A 108 12.79 10.79 1.85
CA LEU A 108 12.55 10.68 3.29
C LEU A 108 13.46 9.63 3.93
N GLY A 109 13.60 8.46 3.30
CA GLY A 109 14.50 7.39 3.74
C GLY A 109 15.96 7.87 3.86
N SER A 110 16.45 8.65 2.90
CA SER A 110 17.81 9.22 2.91
C SER A 110 18.02 10.23 4.05
N GLU A 111 17.02 11.10 4.29
CA GLU A 111 17.05 12.07 5.39
C GLU A 111 17.07 11.37 6.76
N ILE A 112 16.24 10.33 6.93
CA ILE A 112 16.18 9.59 8.18
C ILE A 112 17.41 8.70 8.36
N ALA A 113 17.88 8.03 7.32
CA ALA A 113 19.12 7.24 7.38
C ALA A 113 20.33 8.09 7.81
N SER A 114 20.43 9.33 7.29
CA SER A 114 21.49 10.27 7.69
C SER A 114 21.38 10.64 9.18
N PHE A 115 20.16 10.84 9.68
CA PHE A 115 19.92 11.08 11.10
C PHE A 115 20.28 9.85 11.96
N LEU A 116 19.82 8.65 11.59
CA LEU A 116 20.12 7.40 12.31
C LEU A 116 21.63 7.11 12.37
N MET A 117 22.33 7.38 11.26
CA MET A 117 23.78 7.26 11.22
C MET A 117 24.45 8.26 12.20
N SER A 118 23.94 9.49 12.29
CA SER A 118 24.46 10.49 13.24
C SER A 118 24.21 10.11 14.71
N CYS A 119 23.11 9.39 14.99
CA CYS A 119 22.81 8.82 16.30
C CYS A 119 23.64 7.55 16.61
N GLY A 120 24.33 6.98 15.61
CA GLY A 120 25.07 5.72 15.76
C GLY A 120 24.18 4.47 15.77
N ASP A 121 22.89 4.60 15.45
CA ASP A 121 21.90 3.51 15.43
C ASP A 121 22.00 2.62 14.19
N ILE A 122 22.63 3.11 13.13
CA ILE A 122 22.95 2.32 11.94
C ILE A 122 24.40 2.55 11.47
N GLU A 123 24.91 1.56 10.73
CA GLU A 123 26.20 1.67 10.06
C GLU A 123 26.07 2.38 8.70
N LYS A 124 27.14 2.98 8.20
CA LYS A 124 27.14 3.71 6.93
C LYS A 124 26.62 2.89 5.74
N GLN A 125 26.92 1.60 5.71
CA GLN A 125 26.47 0.67 4.66
C GLN A 125 24.95 0.46 4.66
N SER A 126 24.27 0.71 5.78
CA SER A 126 22.81 0.55 5.91
C SER A 126 22.03 1.73 5.34
N VAL A 127 22.69 2.87 5.07
CA VAL A 127 22.03 4.08 4.54
C VAL A 127 21.33 3.78 3.21
N ASP A 128 22.02 3.15 2.30
CA ASP A 128 21.47 2.81 0.98
C ASP A 128 20.37 1.74 1.07
N SER A 129 20.50 0.81 2.01
CA SER A 129 19.47 -0.19 2.31
C SER A 129 18.14 0.46 2.70
N ILE A 130 18.15 1.43 3.61
CA ILE A 130 16.94 2.19 4.01
C ILE A 130 16.32 2.90 2.82
N CYS A 131 17.15 3.52 1.97
CA CYS A 131 16.66 4.18 0.76
C CYS A 131 15.93 3.20 -0.18
N TRP A 132 16.50 2.01 -0.41
CA TRP A 132 15.87 0.99 -1.26
C TRP A 132 14.60 0.40 -0.64
N ILE A 133 14.58 0.15 0.67
CA ILE A 133 13.39 -0.35 1.38
C ILE A 133 12.22 0.64 1.23
N CYS A 134 12.45 1.92 1.54
CA CYS A 134 11.42 2.95 1.41
C CYS A 134 10.95 3.09 -0.04
N GLN A 135 11.88 3.06 -1.01
CA GLN A 135 11.55 3.16 -2.42
C GLN A 135 10.73 1.98 -2.91
N ALA A 136 11.09 0.75 -2.51
CA ALA A 136 10.35 -0.46 -2.88
C ALA A 136 8.95 -0.49 -2.26
N ALA A 137 8.82 -0.14 -0.97
CA ALA A 137 7.54 -0.07 -0.30
C ALA A 137 6.63 1.01 -0.92
N GLY A 138 7.18 2.21 -1.21
CA GLY A 138 6.45 3.27 -1.89
C GLY A 138 6.00 2.88 -3.31
N LEU A 139 6.81 2.12 -4.04
CA LEU A 139 6.43 1.65 -5.37
C LEU A 139 5.30 0.61 -5.33
N ALA A 140 5.26 -0.20 -4.28
CA ALA A 140 4.36 -1.34 -4.15
C ALA A 140 3.02 -1.02 -3.48
N HIS A 141 2.90 0.11 -2.77
CA HIS A 141 1.81 0.39 -1.84
C HIS A 141 0.40 0.26 -2.45
N ASP A 142 0.24 0.58 -3.74
CA ASP A 142 -1.04 0.64 -4.45
C ASP A 142 -1.40 -0.65 -5.24
N ILE A 143 -0.58 -1.71 -5.20
CA ILE A 143 -0.76 -2.91 -6.03
C ILE A 143 -2.09 -3.62 -5.73
N GLY A 144 -2.54 -3.65 -4.48
CA GLY A 144 -3.79 -4.28 -4.06
C GLY A 144 -5.05 -3.47 -4.32
N ASN A 145 -4.96 -2.24 -4.81
CA ASN A 145 -6.15 -1.47 -5.10
C ASN A 145 -6.94 -2.07 -6.28
N PRO A 146 -8.27 -2.24 -6.15
CA PRO A 146 -9.11 -2.76 -7.21
C PRO A 146 -9.33 -1.73 -8.33
N PRO A 147 -9.92 -2.14 -9.48
CA PRO A 147 -10.44 -1.19 -10.43
C PRO A 147 -11.36 -0.16 -9.77
N TYR A 148 -11.27 1.10 -10.19
CA TYR A 148 -12.00 2.24 -9.62
C TYR A 148 -11.61 2.64 -8.17
N GLY A 149 -10.51 2.11 -7.64
CA GLY A 149 -9.99 2.47 -6.31
C GLY A 149 -11.00 2.21 -5.18
N HIS A 150 -11.23 3.18 -4.28
CA HIS A 150 -12.16 3.02 -3.16
C HIS A 150 -13.59 2.68 -3.57
N ALA A 151 -14.08 3.17 -4.73
CA ALA A 151 -15.38 2.74 -5.23
C ALA A 151 -15.41 1.25 -5.56
N GLY A 152 -14.29 0.71 -6.02
CA GLY A 152 -14.10 -0.72 -6.24
C GLY A 152 -14.10 -1.53 -4.94
N GLU A 153 -13.47 -1.02 -3.89
CA GLU A 153 -13.50 -1.64 -2.55
C GLU A 153 -14.94 -1.74 -2.03
N TYR A 154 -15.67 -0.63 -2.05
CA TYR A 154 -17.08 -0.60 -1.66
C TYR A 154 -17.94 -1.52 -2.53
N ALA A 155 -17.67 -1.65 -3.83
CA ALA A 155 -18.39 -2.55 -4.71
C ALA A 155 -18.13 -4.04 -4.37
N ILE A 156 -16.93 -4.41 -3.95
CA ILE A 156 -16.61 -5.76 -3.45
C ILE A 156 -17.38 -6.03 -2.15
N GLN A 157 -17.30 -5.12 -1.18
CA GLN A 157 -18.02 -5.21 0.09
C GLN A 157 -19.54 -5.29 -0.12
N TYR A 158 -20.09 -4.47 -1.02
CA TYR A 158 -21.49 -4.49 -1.40
C TYR A 158 -21.92 -5.82 -2.01
N TRP A 159 -21.10 -6.42 -2.87
CA TRP A 159 -21.39 -7.73 -3.43
C TRP A 159 -21.56 -8.79 -2.34
N VAL A 160 -20.67 -8.84 -1.35
CA VAL A 160 -20.80 -9.78 -0.22
C VAL A 160 -22.04 -9.50 0.60
N SER A 161 -22.37 -8.23 0.88
CA SER A 161 -23.57 -7.89 1.63
C SER A 161 -24.84 -8.40 0.94
N LYS A 162 -24.93 -8.27 -0.38
CA LYS A 162 -26.06 -8.79 -1.17
C LYS A 162 -26.09 -10.31 -1.23
N LEU A 163 -24.94 -10.95 -1.28
CA LEU A 163 -24.85 -12.39 -1.24
C LEU A 163 -25.33 -12.96 0.11
N LYS A 164 -24.99 -12.31 1.21
CA LYS A 164 -25.50 -12.65 2.56
C LYS A 164 -27.02 -12.51 2.69
N GLU A 165 -27.61 -11.50 2.07
CA GLU A 165 -29.07 -11.30 2.07
C GLU A 165 -29.79 -12.39 1.28
N SER A 166 -29.22 -12.88 0.18
CA SER A 166 -29.86 -13.83 -0.76
C SER A 166 -29.57 -15.30 -0.46
N GLU A 167 -28.39 -15.60 0.05
CA GLU A 167 -27.93 -16.95 0.34
C GLU A 167 -27.57 -17.07 1.82
N LYS A 168 -27.85 -18.25 2.41
CA LYS A 168 -27.34 -18.55 3.77
C LYS A 168 -25.86 -18.87 3.74
N ILE A 169 -25.03 -17.85 3.54
CA ILE A 169 -23.57 -17.99 3.63
C ILE A 169 -23.21 -18.17 5.10
N PHE A 170 -22.39 -19.19 5.42
CA PHE A 170 -21.85 -19.34 6.75
C PHE A 170 -20.84 -18.22 7.03
N VAL A 171 -21.28 -17.15 7.69
CA VAL A 171 -20.52 -15.94 8.01
C VAL A 171 -19.30 -16.22 8.92
N CYS A 172 -19.18 -17.42 9.47
CA CYS A 172 -18.08 -17.81 10.35
C CYS A 172 -16.80 -18.22 9.60
N ASP A 173 -16.84 -18.34 8.28
CA ASP A 173 -15.67 -18.70 7.48
C ASP A 173 -14.75 -17.46 7.31
N PRO A 174 -13.47 -17.54 7.67
CA PRO A 174 -12.50 -16.43 7.57
C PRO A 174 -12.46 -15.74 6.20
N VAL A 175 -12.60 -16.49 5.11
CA VAL A 175 -12.56 -15.93 3.75
C VAL A 175 -13.68 -14.90 3.52
N TRP A 176 -14.85 -15.12 4.08
CA TRP A 176 -15.95 -14.16 3.92
C TRP A 176 -15.72 -12.87 4.68
N LYS A 177 -15.02 -12.94 5.83
CA LYS A 177 -14.61 -11.73 6.55
C LYS A 177 -13.56 -10.93 5.76
N ASP A 178 -12.58 -11.59 5.17
CA ASP A 178 -11.56 -10.94 4.32
C ASP A 178 -12.20 -10.17 3.15
N ILE A 179 -13.25 -10.76 2.52
CA ILE A 179 -13.91 -10.13 1.38
C ILE A 179 -14.94 -9.06 1.83
N GLU A 180 -15.68 -9.31 2.92
CA GLU A 180 -16.67 -8.37 3.47
C GLU A 180 -16.07 -7.05 3.91
N PHE A 181 -14.88 -7.12 4.51
CA PHE A 181 -14.13 -5.96 4.97
C PHE A 181 -12.96 -5.64 4.04
N TYR A 182 -13.09 -5.98 2.75
CA TYR A 182 -12.04 -5.79 1.78
C TYR A 182 -11.37 -4.42 1.92
N ASP A 183 -10.04 -4.42 1.99
CA ASP A 183 -9.18 -3.24 2.03
C ASP A 183 -8.02 -3.43 1.06
N GLY A 184 -7.69 -2.39 0.27
CA GLY A 184 -6.63 -2.43 -0.73
C GLY A 184 -5.24 -2.66 -0.13
N ASN A 185 -4.98 -2.18 1.09
CA ASN A 185 -3.70 -2.39 1.76
C ASN A 185 -3.54 -3.87 2.17
N ALA A 186 -4.59 -4.47 2.76
CA ALA A 186 -4.58 -5.89 3.11
C ALA A 186 -4.40 -6.78 1.88
N GLN A 187 -5.01 -6.41 0.76
CA GLN A 187 -4.82 -7.08 -0.51
C GLN A 187 -3.40 -6.87 -1.06
N SER A 188 -2.80 -5.69 -0.89
CA SER A 188 -1.40 -5.44 -1.23
C SER A 188 -0.48 -6.38 -0.46
N PHE A 189 -0.65 -6.45 0.86
CA PHE A 189 0.13 -7.37 1.70
C PHE A 189 -0.03 -8.82 1.23
N ARG A 190 -1.26 -9.28 0.99
CA ARG A 190 -1.53 -10.62 0.50
C ARG A 190 -0.83 -10.89 -0.83
N MET A 191 -0.99 -10.02 -1.82
CA MET A 191 -0.41 -10.22 -3.16
C MET A 191 1.11 -10.17 -3.19
N LEU A 192 1.72 -9.38 -2.31
CA LEU A 192 3.16 -9.11 -2.31
C LEU A 192 3.94 -10.04 -1.37
N CYS A 193 3.32 -10.50 -0.29
CA CYS A 193 4.01 -11.20 0.78
C CYS A 193 3.59 -12.66 0.95
N THR A 194 2.45 -13.10 0.37
CA THR A 194 2.04 -14.49 0.43
C THR A 194 2.28 -15.20 -0.91
N HIS A 195 2.88 -16.37 -0.89
CA HIS A 195 3.12 -17.20 -2.09
C HIS A 195 1.86 -17.84 -2.69
N GLU A 196 0.69 -17.59 -2.10
CA GLU A 196 -0.56 -18.19 -2.56
C GLU A 196 -1.11 -17.53 -3.83
N SER A 197 -0.75 -16.27 -4.08
CA SER A 197 -1.01 -15.64 -5.37
C SER A 197 -0.11 -16.27 -6.42
N ARG A 198 -0.64 -16.62 -7.57
CA ARG A 198 -0.02 -17.24 -8.77
C ARG A 198 1.50 -17.41 -8.70
N LYS A 199 1.99 -18.65 -8.81
CA LYS A 199 3.44 -18.99 -8.76
C LYS A 199 4.35 -18.10 -9.62
N GLU A 200 3.83 -17.48 -10.66
CA GLU A 200 4.56 -16.60 -11.59
C GLU A 200 4.64 -15.13 -11.13
N GLU A 201 3.85 -14.73 -10.12
CA GLU A 201 3.77 -13.34 -9.64
C GLU A 201 4.14 -13.17 -8.16
N ALA A 202 4.63 -14.21 -7.50
CA ALA A 202 5.05 -14.13 -6.08
C ALA A 202 6.29 -13.23 -5.93
N PHE A 203 6.15 -12.15 -5.18
CA PHE A 203 7.22 -11.18 -5.01
C PHE A 203 8.28 -11.61 -3.98
N SER A 204 7.91 -12.39 -2.98
CA SER A 204 8.82 -12.86 -1.92
C SER A 204 9.74 -11.75 -1.40
N PHE A 205 9.16 -10.71 -0.84
CA PHE A 205 9.91 -9.57 -0.31
C PHE A 205 10.77 -9.94 0.89
N THR A 206 11.79 -9.13 1.15
CA THR A 206 12.50 -9.16 2.42
C THR A 206 11.59 -8.74 3.57
N ALA A 207 11.85 -9.24 4.78
CA ALA A 207 11.07 -8.86 5.96
C ALA A 207 11.05 -7.35 6.18
N ALA A 208 12.18 -6.66 5.95
CA ALA A 208 12.27 -5.21 6.08
C ALA A 208 11.37 -4.45 5.09
N THR A 209 11.34 -4.84 3.81
CA THR A 209 10.49 -4.23 2.80
C THR A 209 9.01 -4.50 3.11
N THR A 210 8.69 -5.74 3.53
CA THR A 210 7.35 -6.12 3.97
C THR A 210 6.89 -5.28 5.17
N GLY A 211 7.75 -5.11 6.19
CA GLY A 211 7.44 -4.26 7.34
C GLY A 211 7.21 -2.81 6.99
N ALA A 212 8.01 -2.25 6.06
CA ALA A 212 7.86 -0.87 5.60
C ALA A 212 6.59 -0.62 4.77
N LEU A 213 5.97 -1.68 4.22
CA LEU A 213 4.72 -1.60 3.46
C LEU A 213 3.49 -1.51 4.39
N VAL A 214 3.54 -2.15 5.57
CA VAL A 214 2.37 -2.30 6.46
C VAL A 214 2.16 -1.04 7.29
N LYS A 215 1.06 -0.34 7.04
CA LYS A 215 0.63 0.86 7.78
C LYS A 215 -0.17 0.50 9.03
N TYR A 216 -1.07 -0.47 8.91
CA TYR A 216 -2.01 -0.89 9.96
C TYR A 216 -1.81 -2.37 10.29
N PRO A 217 -0.87 -2.71 11.18
CA PRO A 217 -0.54 -4.11 11.52
C PRO A 217 -1.66 -4.76 12.37
N ASN A 218 -2.85 -4.78 11.80
CA ASN A 218 -4.08 -5.31 12.37
C ASN A 218 -4.68 -6.34 11.43
N THR A 219 -5.46 -7.25 11.99
CA THR A 219 -6.33 -8.18 11.27
C THR A 219 -7.79 -7.74 11.35
N VAL A 220 -8.64 -8.26 10.49
CA VAL A 220 -10.10 -8.01 10.51
C VAL A 220 -10.71 -8.32 11.89
N ASP A 221 -10.28 -9.38 12.57
CA ASP A 221 -10.83 -9.78 13.89
C ASP A 221 -10.53 -8.78 14.99
N SER A 222 -9.41 -8.09 14.91
CA SER A 222 -9.04 -7.10 15.92
C SER A 222 -9.88 -5.82 15.83
N SER A 223 -10.63 -5.64 14.72
CA SER A 223 -11.50 -4.50 14.48
C SER A 223 -12.97 -4.72 14.92
N SER A 224 -13.35 -5.96 15.23
CA SER A 224 -14.76 -6.38 15.42
C SER A 224 -15.43 -5.91 16.71
N LEU A 225 -14.76 -5.14 17.57
CA LEU A 225 -15.31 -4.64 18.84
C LEU A 225 -15.80 -3.18 18.79
N ILE A 226 -15.74 -2.51 17.64
CA ILE A 226 -16.12 -1.10 17.50
C ILE A 226 -17.05 -0.97 16.29
N ASP A 227 -18.10 -0.16 16.40
CA ASP A 227 -19.12 0.10 15.36
C ASP A 227 -18.56 0.64 14.02
N GLN A 228 -17.27 0.91 13.94
CA GLN A 228 -16.56 1.20 12.69
C GLN A 228 -15.32 0.30 12.59
N PRO A 229 -15.13 -0.42 11.47
CA PRO A 229 -13.94 -1.25 11.30
C PRO A 229 -12.69 -0.37 11.35
N GLN A 230 -11.77 -0.66 12.27
CA GLN A 230 -10.45 -0.07 12.24
C GLN A 230 -9.75 -0.49 10.95
N LYS A 231 -8.95 0.40 10.35
CA LYS A 231 -8.11 0.04 9.21
C LYS A 231 -7.17 -1.12 9.56
N PHE A 232 -6.95 -2.01 8.61
CA PHE A 232 -6.12 -3.19 8.77
C PHE A 232 -5.40 -3.51 7.46
N ASP A 233 -4.21 -4.11 7.54
CA ASP A 233 -3.41 -4.48 6.38
C ASP A 233 -3.20 -6.01 6.28
N VAL A 234 -3.85 -6.82 7.12
CA VAL A 234 -3.63 -8.25 7.16
C VAL A 234 -4.95 -9.02 7.10
N PHE A 235 -5.17 -9.75 6.00
CA PHE A 235 -6.26 -10.71 5.89
C PHE A 235 -5.99 -11.95 6.75
N PHE A 236 -7.04 -12.67 7.13
CA PHE A 236 -6.92 -13.92 7.89
C PHE A 236 -5.97 -14.92 7.26
N CYS A 237 -6.07 -15.10 5.95
CA CYS A 237 -5.20 -16.02 5.22
C CYS A 237 -3.71 -15.63 5.29
N ALA A 238 -3.38 -14.39 5.60
CA ALA A 238 -2.02 -13.86 5.63
C ALA A 238 -1.43 -13.75 7.05
N ILE A 239 -2.20 -14.06 8.11
CA ILE A 239 -1.74 -13.99 9.51
C ILE A 239 -0.43 -14.76 9.75
N PRO A 240 -0.25 -16.02 9.29
CA PRO A 240 0.99 -16.74 9.55
C PRO A 240 2.23 -16.04 8.98
N VAL A 241 2.12 -15.49 7.78
CA VAL A 241 3.21 -14.74 7.12
C VAL A 241 3.49 -13.43 7.86
N PHE A 242 2.44 -12.77 8.32
CA PHE A 242 2.56 -11.54 9.10
C PHE A 242 3.28 -11.79 10.43
N GLU A 243 2.86 -12.79 11.21
CA GLU A 243 3.47 -13.13 12.50
C GLU A 243 4.95 -13.53 12.34
N GLU A 244 5.27 -14.38 11.37
CA GLU A 244 6.67 -14.75 11.08
C GLU A 244 7.51 -13.53 10.68
N THR A 245 6.95 -12.62 9.87
CA THR A 245 7.64 -11.39 9.46
C THR A 245 7.94 -10.52 10.68
N TRP A 246 6.95 -10.33 11.57
CA TRP A 246 7.11 -9.52 12.78
C TRP A 246 8.13 -10.11 13.75
N ASP A 247 8.15 -11.43 13.91
CA ASP A 247 9.17 -12.13 14.71
C ASP A 247 10.58 -11.88 14.17
N VAL A 248 10.77 -11.99 12.85
CA VAL A 248 12.06 -11.73 12.19
C VAL A 248 12.53 -10.29 12.40
N LEU A 249 11.58 -9.34 12.38
CA LEU A 249 11.85 -7.91 12.56
C LEU A 249 12.05 -7.53 14.04
N GLY A 250 11.78 -8.42 14.98
CA GLY A 250 11.78 -8.13 16.40
C GLY A 250 10.64 -7.20 16.85
N LEU A 251 9.55 -7.15 16.08
CA LEU A 251 8.37 -6.34 16.35
C LEU A 251 7.29 -7.16 17.06
N SER A 252 6.46 -6.51 17.86
CA SER A 252 5.35 -7.16 18.55
C SER A 252 4.07 -7.09 17.72
N ALA A 253 3.66 -8.23 17.14
CA ALA A 253 2.38 -8.36 16.44
C ALA A 253 1.19 -8.11 17.38
N GLN A 254 1.26 -8.61 18.63
CA GLN A 254 0.21 -8.45 19.65
C GLN A 254 0.00 -6.98 20.07
N ARG A 255 1.08 -6.18 20.09
CA ARG A 255 1.02 -4.73 20.35
C ARG A 255 0.76 -3.91 19.12
N ARG A 256 0.60 -4.55 17.95
CA ARG A 256 0.41 -3.88 16.65
C ARG A 256 1.50 -2.86 16.36
N GLN A 257 2.73 -3.19 16.74
CA GLN A 257 3.88 -2.31 16.56
C GLN A 257 4.19 -2.16 15.07
N ARG A 258 4.26 -0.94 14.58
CA ARG A 258 4.60 -0.63 13.20
C ARG A 258 6.11 -0.68 12.98
N HIS A 259 6.53 -1.04 11.78
CA HIS A 259 7.91 -0.85 11.36
C HIS A 259 8.19 0.65 11.20
N PRO A 260 9.30 1.20 11.75
CA PRO A 260 9.58 2.64 11.69
C PRO A 260 9.54 3.22 10.28
N LEU A 261 10.02 2.50 9.26
CA LEU A 261 10.02 2.96 7.88
C LEU A 261 8.61 3.01 7.25
N SER A 262 7.60 2.34 7.82
CA SER A 262 6.23 2.43 7.31
C SER A 262 5.61 3.81 7.48
N TYR A 263 6.04 4.57 8.50
CA TYR A 263 5.66 5.97 8.67
C TYR A 263 6.18 6.86 7.54
N LEU A 264 7.37 6.54 6.99
CA LEU A 264 7.95 7.29 5.87
C LEU A 264 7.24 6.97 4.55
N THR A 265 6.84 5.70 4.36
CA THR A 265 6.05 5.28 3.19
C THR A 265 4.68 5.96 3.19
N GLU A 266 4.00 5.99 4.34
CA GLU A 266 2.72 6.68 4.52
C GLU A 266 2.84 8.18 4.30
N ALA A 267 3.87 8.82 4.87
CA ALA A 267 4.14 10.25 4.67
C ALA A 267 4.41 10.58 3.19
N ALA A 268 5.12 9.71 2.46
CA ALA A 268 5.38 9.90 1.04
C ALA A 268 4.10 9.84 0.20
N ASP A 269 3.20 8.90 0.50
CA ASP A 269 1.89 8.79 -0.12
C ASP A 269 1.06 10.06 0.15
N ASP A 270 1.00 10.48 1.42
CA ASP A 270 0.30 11.70 1.85
C ASP A 270 0.82 12.96 1.14
N ILE A 271 2.12 13.09 0.96
CA ILE A 271 2.73 14.22 0.25
C ILE A 271 2.31 14.23 -1.22
N CYS A 272 2.44 13.07 -1.90
CA CYS A 272 2.10 12.95 -3.32
C CYS A 272 0.60 13.18 -3.53
N TYR A 273 -0.24 12.51 -2.76
CA TYR A 273 -1.68 12.60 -2.84
C TYR A 273 -2.17 14.05 -2.69
N ARG A 274 -1.65 14.81 -1.72
CA ARG A 274 -2.11 16.17 -1.45
C ARG A 274 -1.50 17.26 -2.34
N VAL A 275 -0.46 16.96 -3.07
CA VAL A 275 0.13 17.94 -3.99
C VAL A 275 -0.29 17.65 -5.43
N LEU A 276 -0.24 16.38 -5.86
CA LEU A 276 -0.43 16.00 -7.26
C LEU A 276 -1.91 15.85 -7.62
N ASP A 277 -2.76 15.34 -6.73
CA ASP A 277 -4.20 15.26 -6.96
C ASP A 277 -4.81 16.67 -7.14
N PHE A 278 -4.27 17.67 -6.44
CA PHE A 278 -4.69 19.07 -6.63
C PHE A 278 -4.18 19.64 -7.95
N GLU A 279 -3.00 19.24 -8.44
CA GLU A 279 -2.54 19.61 -9.78
C GLU A 279 -3.47 19.01 -10.84
N ASP A 280 -3.85 17.75 -10.71
CA ASP A 280 -4.85 17.10 -11.58
C ASP A 280 -6.21 17.78 -11.53
N ALA A 281 -6.64 18.21 -10.36
CA ALA A 281 -7.88 18.99 -10.21
C ALA A 281 -7.83 20.34 -10.92
N VAL A 282 -6.66 20.98 -10.94
CA VAL A 282 -6.42 22.22 -11.72
C VAL A 282 -6.44 21.92 -13.22
N ILE A 283 -5.71 20.90 -13.67
CA ILE A 283 -5.64 20.50 -15.07
C ILE A 283 -7.04 20.18 -15.61
N SER A 284 -7.84 19.51 -14.80
CA SER A 284 -9.21 19.11 -15.15
C SER A 284 -10.24 20.23 -14.96
N GLY A 285 -9.83 21.43 -14.55
CA GLY A 285 -10.70 22.59 -14.39
C GLY A 285 -11.66 22.55 -13.18
N VAL A 286 -11.44 21.64 -12.22
CA VAL A 286 -12.26 21.56 -10.99
C VAL A 286 -11.92 22.68 -10.03
N ILE A 287 -10.62 22.97 -9.90
CA ILE A 287 -10.12 24.02 -9.01
C ILE A 287 -9.32 25.04 -9.83
N PRO A 288 -9.56 26.35 -9.65
CA PRO A 288 -8.76 27.36 -10.31
C PRO A 288 -7.29 27.29 -9.88
N SER A 289 -6.35 27.32 -10.84
CA SER A 289 -4.90 27.27 -10.58
C SER A 289 -4.43 28.34 -9.60
N LYS A 290 -5.03 29.55 -9.67
CA LYS A 290 -4.73 30.64 -8.76
C LYS A 290 -4.99 30.27 -7.30
N ARG A 291 -6.09 29.55 -7.01
CA ARG A 291 -6.44 29.15 -5.62
C ARG A 291 -5.37 28.27 -5.00
N ILE A 292 -4.87 27.29 -5.75
CA ILE A 292 -3.80 26.40 -5.28
C ILE A 292 -2.46 27.14 -5.17
N ALA A 293 -2.15 28.00 -6.15
CA ALA A 293 -0.95 28.83 -6.09
C ALA A 293 -0.95 29.75 -4.86
N ASP A 294 -2.06 30.40 -4.54
CA ASP A 294 -2.19 31.29 -3.39
C ASP A 294 -1.99 30.50 -2.07
N ILE A 295 -2.56 29.30 -1.94
CA ILE A 295 -2.36 28.42 -0.77
C ILE A 295 -0.89 28.04 -0.62
N MET A 296 -0.22 27.64 -1.70
CA MET A 296 1.20 27.26 -1.67
C MET A 296 2.09 28.46 -1.31
N ILE A 297 1.82 29.65 -1.88
CA ILE A 297 2.58 30.87 -1.61
C ILE A 297 2.47 31.26 -0.13
N GLU A 298 1.27 31.21 0.42
CA GLU A 298 1.02 31.53 1.83
C GLU A 298 1.71 30.51 2.75
N SER A 299 1.55 29.22 2.49
CA SER A 299 2.15 28.16 3.31
C SER A 299 3.68 28.17 3.25
N LEU A 300 4.26 28.53 2.11
CA LEU A 300 5.71 28.70 1.93
C LEU A 300 6.23 30.06 2.42
N GLN A 301 5.35 30.93 2.92
CA GLN A 301 5.67 32.29 3.39
C GLN A 301 6.44 33.12 2.33
N ILE A 302 6.08 32.94 1.04
CA ILE A 302 6.71 33.66 -0.06
C ILE A 302 6.17 35.08 -0.12
N SER A 303 7.04 36.07 -0.04
CA SER A 303 6.66 37.48 -0.16
C SER A 303 6.15 37.78 -1.56
N ASN A 304 4.90 38.24 -1.68
CA ASN A 304 4.33 38.73 -2.92
C ASN A 304 4.73 40.20 -3.10
N GLU A 305 5.83 40.45 -3.82
CA GLU A 305 6.22 41.81 -4.19
C GLU A 305 5.38 42.30 -5.39
N PRO A 306 4.76 43.48 -5.31
CA PRO A 306 4.00 44.06 -6.43
C PRO A 306 4.91 44.19 -7.67
N GLY A 307 4.46 43.68 -8.81
CA GLY A 307 5.19 43.79 -10.08
C GLY A 307 6.10 42.61 -10.40
N ARG A 308 6.22 41.58 -9.56
CA ARG A 308 6.93 40.35 -9.86
C ARG A 308 6.10 39.43 -10.75
N CYS A 309 6.74 38.80 -11.74
CA CYS A 309 6.09 37.78 -12.57
C CYS A 309 5.54 36.64 -11.68
N PRO A 310 4.32 36.14 -11.92
CA PRO A 310 3.76 35.01 -11.15
C PRO A 310 4.70 33.82 -11.16
N ILE A 311 4.89 33.19 -10.02
CA ILE A 311 5.68 31.96 -9.92
C ILE A 311 4.90 30.83 -10.57
N PRO A 312 5.45 30.10 -11.56
CA PRO A 312 4.77 28.98 -12.17
C PRO A 312 4.37 27.91 -11.13
N LEU A 313 3.19 27.30 -11.29
CA LEU A 313 2.68 26.28 -10.37
C LEU A 313 3.66 25.12 -10.19
N SER A 314 4.34 24.70 -11.26
CA SER A 314 5.38 23.64 -11.20
C SER A 314 6.54 23.99 -10.25
N LYS A 315 6.94 25.25 -10.17
CA LYS A 315 7.98 25.70 -9.21
C LYS A 315 7.44 25.77 -7.78
N LEU A 316 6.19 26.16 -7.60
CA LEU A 316 5.53 26.15 -6.28
C LEU A 316 5.38 24.72 -5.78
N ARG A 317 4.93 23.80 -6.63
CA ARG A 317 4.87 22.36 -6.35
C ARG A 317 6.21 21.81 -5.84
N ALA A 318 7.29 22.03 -6.58
CA ALA A 318 8.60 21.53 -6.18
C ALA A 318 9.07 22.08 -4.82
N ARG A 319 8.76 23.35 -4.50
CA ARG A 319 9.06 23.96 -3.20
C ARG A 319 8.18 23.37 -2.10
N MET A 320 6.89 23.16 -2.40
CA MET A 320 5.94 22.59 -1.44
C MET A 320 6.29 21.15 -1.08
N ILE A 321 6.61 20.31 -2.07
CA ILE A 321 7.09 18.93 -1.81
C ILE A 321 8.32 18.95 -0.92
N ARG A 322 9.30 19.82 -1.18
CA ARG A 322 10.49 19.95 -0.31
C ARG A 322 10.14 20.39 1.11
N CYS A 323 9.23 21.35 1.27
CA CYS A 323 8.75 21.80 2.58
C CYS A 323 8.12 20.63 3.34
N LEU A 324 7.22 19.91 2.71
CA LEU A 324 6.56 18.73 3.28
C LEU A 324 7.58 17.66 3.69
N ILE A 325 8.51 17.29 2.82
CA ILE A 325 9.58 16.31 3.14
C ILE A 325 10.36 16.74 4.39
N ASN A 326 10.77 18.00 4.47
CA ASN A 326 11.55 18.50 5.62
C ASN A 326 10.75 18.47 6.92
N ASP A 327 9.48 18.86 6.87
CA ASP A 327 8.63 18.94 8.07
C ASP A 327 8.25 17.53 8.55
N PHE A 328 7.94 16.58 7.64
CA PHE A 328 7.69 15.17 7.99
C PHE A 328 8.96 14.50 8.55
N ALA A 329 10.12 14.73 7.95
CA ALA A 329 11.38 14.19 8.46
C ALA A 329 11.71 14.77 9.85
N THR A 330 11.43 16.05 10.08
CA THR A 330 11.62 16.68 11.39
C THR A 330 10.66 16.09 12.42
N CYS A 331 9.40 15.88 12.06
CA CYS A 331 8.41 15.23 12.92
C CYS A 331 8.84 13.81 13.31
N PHE A 332 9.33 13.00 12.35
CA PHE A 332 9.88 11.68 12.65
C PHE A 332 11.04 11.75 13.66
N LYS A 333 12.00 12.65 13.43
CA LYS A 333 13.18 12.83 14.31
C LYS A 333 12.77 13.22 15.74
N GLN A 334 11.78 14.10 15.89
CA GLN A 334 11.27 14.54 17.19
C GLN A 334 10.57 13.43 17.96
N ASN A 335 9.88 12.51 17.24
CA ASN A 335 9.13 11.41 17.82
C ASN A 335 9.88 10.05 17.74
N TYR A 336 11.16 10.08 17.40
CA TYR A 336 11.95 8.86 17.13
C TYR A 336 11.91 7.83 18.25
N HIS A 337 12.02 8.28 19.50
CA HIS A 337 11.99 7.38 20.67
C HIS A 337 10.62 6.67 20.80
N ASP A 338 9.52 7.39 20.62
CA ASP A 338 8.17 6.84 20.72
C ASP A 338 7.87 5.89 19.58
N ILE A 339 8.38 6.19 18.37
CA ILE A 339 8.30 5.30 17.20
C ILE A 339 9.03 3.98 17.49
N MET A 340 10.26 4.04 17.98
CA MET A 340 11.07 2.84 18.28
C MET A 340 10.52 2.02 19.43
N SER A 341 9.96 2.65 20.46
CA SER A 341 9.34 1.94 21.61
C SER A 341 7.95 1.37 21.28
N GLY A 342 7.36 1.76 20.14
CA GLY A 342 5.99 1.38 19.76
C GLY A 342 4.90 2.13 20.53
N SER A 343 5.24 3.24 21.20
CA SER A 343 4.28 4.11 21.91
C SER A 343 3.68 5.22 21.02
N PHE A 344 4.30 5.49 19.85
CA PHE A 344 3.79 6.46 18.91
C PHE A 344 2.45 6.01 18.31
N THR A 345 1.44 6.85 18.38
CA THR A 345 0.07 6.59 17.90
C THR A 345 -0.28 7.50 16.72
N GLY A 346 -1.11 7.01 15.80
CA GLY A 346 -1.51 7.76 14.62
C GLY A 346 -0.44 7.77 13.52
N ASP A 347 -0.45 8.80 12.70
CA ASP A 347 0.52 9.05 11.63
C ASP A 347 1.36 10.30 11.89
N LEU A 348 2.42 10.51 11.09
CA LEU A 348 3.30 11.68 11.26
C LEU A 348 2.57 13.01 10.98
N ARG A 349 1.54 12.99 10.16
CA ARG A 349 0.76 14.19 9.80
C ARG A 349 0.01 14.75 11.00
N GLU A 350 -0.56 13.88 11.84
CA GLU A 350 -1.28 14.28 13.06
C GLU A 350 -0.35 14.98 14.06
N HIS A 351 0.95 14.70 13.99
CA HIS A 351 1.97 15.24 14.89
C HIS A 351 2.82 16.38 14.30
N LEU A 352 2.48 16.87 13.10
CA LEU A 352 3.14 18.04 12.55
C LEU A 352 2.86 19.28 13.43
N SER A 353 3.90 20.09 13.69
CA SER A 353 3.76 21.32 14.45
C SER A 353 2.84 22.32 13.73
N GLU A 354 1.93 22.93 14.46
CA GLU A 354 0.97 23.94 13.98
C GLU A 354 1.62 25.16 13.28
N THR A 355 2.91 25.39 13.53
CA THR A 355 3.65 26.52 12.96
C THR A 355 4.35 26.20 11.64
N THR A 356 4.30 24.93 11.17
CA THR A 356 5.00 24.51 9.96
C THR A 356 4.25 24.89 8.69
N GLY A 357 5.01 25.09 7.60
CA GLY A 357 4.43 25.32 6.28
C GLY A 357 3.66 24.10 5.78
N ALA A 358 4.11 22.87 6.12
CA ALA A 358 3.42 21.63 5.83
C ALA A 358 2.02 21.59 6.46
N LYS A 359 1.92 21.82 7.77
CA LYS A 359 0.63 21.79 8.49
C LYS A 359 -0.35 22.81 7.90
N ASN A 360 0.10 24.04 7.71
CA ASN A 360 -0.73 25.11 7.11
C ASN A 360 -1.24 24.71 5.71
N TYR A 361 -0.37 24.12 4.87
CA TYR A 361 -0.75 23.63 3.55
C TYR A 361 -1.79 22.52 3.62
N LEU A 362 -1.51 21.47 4.40
CA LEU A 362 -2.37 20.29 4.52
C LEU A 362 -3.78 20.65 5.01
N ASP A 363 -3.89 21.47 6.03
CA ASP A 363 -5.20 21.88 6.58
C ASP A 363 -6.04 22.66 5.54
N LYS A 364 -5.39 23.48 4.72
CA LYS A 364 -6.09 24.24 3.66
C LYS A 364 -6.53 23.36 2.49
N VAL A 365 -5.68 22.43 2.06
CA VAL A 365 -6.04 21.55 0.95
C VAL A 365 -7.08 20.51 1.36
N ASP A 366 -7.06 20.04 2.61
CA ASP A 366 -8.10 19.13 3.12
C ASP A 366 -9.50 19.75 3.07
N ALA A 367 -9.61 21.04 3.32
CA ALA A 367 -10.87 21.75 3.17
C ALA A 367 -11.41 21.75 1.72
N LEU A 368 -10.54 21.57 0.73
CA LEU A 368 -10.89 21.50 -0.70
C LEU A 368 -11.15 20.08 -1.20
N TYR A 369 -10.83 19.07 -0.40
CA TYR A 369 -10.96 17.67 -0.80
C TYR A 369 -12.36 17.31 -1.26
N LYS A 370 -13.38 17.84 -0.56
CA LYS A 370 -14.77 17.60 -0.90
C LYS A 370 -15.09 18.03 -2.34
N ASP A 371 -14.51 19.14 -2.80
CA ASP A 371 -14.76 19.66 -4.15
C ASP A 371 -14.24 18.70 -5.23
N ILE A 372 -13.13 18.00 -4.96
CA ILE A 372 -12.51 17.02 -5.88
C ILE A 372 -13.29 15.71 -5.89
N TYR A 373 -13.67 15.20 -4.71
CA TYR A 373 -14.22 13.86 -4.56
C TYR A 373 -15.75 13.78 -4.73
N THR A 374 -16.46 14.89 -4.69
CA THR A 374 -17.92 14.92 -4.88
C THR A 374 -18.36 15.45 -6.24
N GLU A 375 -17.44 15.62 -7.17
CA GLU A 375 -17.79 16.06 -8.53
C GLU A 375 -18.71 15.04 -9.21
N ASN A 376 -19.79 15.50 -9.83
CA ASN A 376 -20.81 14.65 -10.47
C ASN A 376 -20.24 13.67 -11.49
N LYS A 377 -19.23 14.05 -12.29
CA LYS A 377 -18.59 13.16 -13.27
C LYS A 377 -17.89 11.98 -12.59
N LYS A 378 -17.19 12.24 -11.48
CA LYS A 378 -16.53 11.19 -10.70
C LYS A 378 -17.56 10.24 -10.11
N VAL A 379 -18.60 10.76 -9.46
CA VAL A 379 -19.67 9.96 -8.84
C VAL A 379 -20.36 9.04 -9.86
N VAL A 380 -20.68 9.56 -11.06
CA VAL A 380 -21.33 8.75 -12.12
C VAL A 380 -20.45 7.59 -12.58
N VAL A 381 -19.14 7.82 -12.71
CA VAL A 381 -18.21 6.78 -13.16
C VAL A 381 -17.96 5.76 -12.04
N GLU A 382 -17.82 6.20 -10.82
CA GLU A 382 -17.67 5.32 -9.67
C GLU A 382 -18.90 4.44 -9.43
N CYS A 383 -20.10 4.96 -9.66
CA CYS A 383 -21.33 4.14 -9.68
C CYS A 383 -21.26 2.97 -10.69
N GLY A 384 -20.44 3.10 -11.75
CA GLY A 384 -20.14 2.00 -12.66
C GLY A 384 -19.49 0.81 -11.97
N ALA A 385 -18.64 1.01 -10.96
CA ALA A 385 -17.99 -0.05 -10.18
C ALA A 385 -19.02 -1.00 -9.56
N TYR A 386 -20.09 -0.46 -8.97
CA TYR A 386 -21.18 -1.25 -8.36
C TYR A 386 -21.97 -2.13 -9.36
N SER A 387 -21.93 -1.79 -10.63
CA SER A 387 -22.60 -2.58 -11.67
C SER A 387 -21.68 -3.57 -12.37
N GLN A 388 -20.36 -3.40 -12.27
CA GLN A 388 -19.38 -4.19 -13.03
C GLN A 388 -18.65 -5.21 -12.17
N ILE A 389 -18.10 -4.80 -11.04
CA ILE A 389 -17.37 -5.68 -10.11
C ILE A 389 -18.28 -6.82 -9.61
N PRO A 390 -19.51 -6.57 -9.11
CA PRO A 390 -20.40 -7.63 -8.66
C PRO A 390 -20.77 -8.64 -9.75
N VAL A 391 -20.84 -8.23 -11.01
CA VAL A 391 -21.12 -9.16 -12.13
C VAL A 391 -19.95 -10.14 -12.31
N VAL A 392 -18.71 -9.65 -12.31
CA VAL A 392 -17.54 -10.51 -12.49
C VAL A 392 -17.33 -11.43 -11.28
N LEU A 393 -17.45 -10.87 -10.06
CA LEU A 393 -17.36 -11.66 -8.82
C LEU A 393 -18.46 -12.72 -8.75
N GLY A 394 -19.71 -12.36 -9.07
CA GLY A 394 -20.84 -13.28 -9.06
C GLY A 394 -20.64 -14.46 -10.02
N ARG A 395 -20.18 -14.19 -11.25
CA ARG A 395 -19.88 -15.25 -12.21
C ARG A 395 -18.72 -16.13 -11.79
N GLY A 396 -17.66 -15.54 -11.21
CA GLY A 396 -16.56 -16.31 -10.66
C GLY A 396 -16.99 -17.16 -9.46
N TYR A 397 -17.83 -16.63 -8.58
CA TYR A 397 -18.39 -17.36 -7.46
C TYR A 397 -19.29 -18.52 -7.88
N GLU A 398 -20.16 -18.35 -8.89
CA GLU A 398 -20.93 -19.44 -9.50
C GLU A 398 -20.00 -20.58 -9.98
N PHE A 399 -18.87 -20.25 -10.56
CA PHE A 399 -17.87 -21.24 -10.92
C PHE A 399 -17.35 -21.98 -9.70
N VAL A 400 -16.91 -21.28 -8.64
CA VAL A 400 -16.37 -21.89 -7.43
C VAL A 400 -17.45 -22.78 -6.77
N GLN A 401 -18.69 -22.31 -6.65
CA GLN A 401 -19.80 -23.10 -6.09
C GLN A 401 -20.06 -24.39 -6.90
N ASN A 402 -20.14 -24.29 -8.22
CA ASN A 402 -20.37 -25.43 -9.09
C ASN A 402 -19.24 -26.45 -9.05
N ALA A 403 -18.00 -25.97 -8.90
CA ALA A 403 -16.82 -26.81 -8.82
C ALA A 403 -16.73 -27.60 -7.50
N PHE A 404 -17.13 -26.98 -6.38
CA PHE A 404 -17.10 -27.65 -5.08
C PHE A 404 -18.36 -28.45 -4.76
N GLY A 405 -19.45 -28.27 -5.51
CA GLY A 405 -20.76 -28.78 -5.13
C GLY A 405 -21.30 -28.06 -3.90
N MET A 406 -22.57 -28.27 -3.56
CA MET A 406 -23.07 -27.78 -2.28
C MET A 406 -22.27 -28.45 -1.16
N TYR A 407 -21.60 -27.66 -0.38
CA TYR A 407 -20.70 -27.97 0.72
C TYR A 407 -21.19 -29.19 1.53
N ASP A 408 -20.71 -30.37 1.21
CA ASP A 408 -20.85 -31.53 2.06
C ASP A 408 -19.55 -31.70 2.82
N SER A 409 -19.60 -31.45 4.11
CA SER A 409 -18.49 -31.38 5.04
C SER A 409 -17.56 -32.58 4.91
N GLY A 410 -16.45 -32.45 4.20
CA GLY A 410 -15.31 -33.35 4.31
C GLY A 410 -14.71 -33.94 3.04
N LYS A 411 -15.20 -33.65 1.84
CA LYS A 411 -14.57 -34.13 0.60
C LYS A 411 -14.24 -32.99 -0.36
N HIS A 412 -13.01 -32.55 -0.30
CA HIS A 412 -12.46 -31.54 -1.22
C HIS A 412 -12.02 -32.17 -2.55
N CYS A 413 -12.95 -32.67 -3.35
CA CYS A 413 -12.64 -33.12 -4.71
C CYS A 413 -13.41 -32.27 -5.71
N LEU A 414 -12.70 -31.32 -6.35
CA LEU A 414 -13.21 -30.63 -7.50
C LEU A 414 -13.41 -31.60 -8.67
N PRO A 415 -14.49 -31.48 -9.48
CA PRO A 415 -14.66 -32.25 -10.68
C PRO A 415 -13.54 -31.95 -11.67
N ALA A 416 -13.19 -32.91 -12.52
CA ALA A 416 -12.26 -32.66 -13.60
C ALA A 416 -12.77 -31.52 -14.51
N PHE A 417 -11.84 -30.73 -15.10
CA PHE A 417 -12.16 -29.57 -15.94
C PHE A 417 -13.25 -29.85 -16.98
N ASN A 418 -13.16 -30.99 -17.66
CA ASN A 418 -14.12 -31.40 -18.69
C ASN A 418 -15.52 -31.79 -18.15
N ARG A 419 -15.69 -31.93 -16.83
CA ARG A 419 -17.00 -32.16 -16.19
C ARG A 419 -17.64 -30.87 -15.69
N LEU A 420 -16.94 -29.75 -15.72
CA LEU A 420 -17.48 -28.46 -15.39
C LEU A 420 -18.49 -27.99 -16.43
N SER A 421 -19.40 -27.11 -16.06
CA SER A 421 -20.26 -26.44 -17.01
C SER A 421 -19.44 -25.68 -18.06
N HIS A 422 -19.97 -25.55 -19.27
CA HIS A 422 -19.30 -24.79 -20.35
C HIS A 422 -18.94 -23.36 -19.89
N PHE A 423 -19.83 -22.72 -19.12
CA PHE A 423 -19.58 -21.40 -18.55
C PHE A 423 -18.36 -21.41 -17.60
N SER A 424 -18.31 -22.37 -16.66
CA SER A 424 -17.19 -22.48 -15.71
C SER A 424 -15.86 -22.71 -16.41
N GLN A 425 -15.85 -23.55 -17.47
CA GLN A 425 -14.65 -23.76 -18.30
C GLN A 425 -14.19 -22.48 -18.99
N GLN A 426 -15.14 -21.74 -19.60
CA GLN A 426 -14.81 -20.46 -20.23
C GLN A 426 -14.29 -19.43 -19.23
N PHE A 427 -14.86 -19.36 -18.04
CA PHE A 427 -14.40 -18.46 -17.01
C PHE A 427 -12.98 -18.77 -16.55
N ILE A 428 -12.64 -20.06 -16.33
CA ILE A 428 -11.29 -20.49 -15.96
C ILE A 428 -10.27 -20.07 -17.03
N VAL A 429 -10.61 -20.35 -18.30
CA VAL A 429 -9.72 -20.00 -19.44
C VAL A 429 -9.49 -18.50 -19.53
N LEU A 430 -10.54 -17.71 -19.34
CA LEU A 430 -10.44 -16.25 -19.34
C LEU A 430 -9.64 -15.72 -18.14
N ALA A 431 -9.89 -16.27 -16.95
CA ALA A 431 -9.31 -15.76 -15.72
C ALA A 431 -7.84 -16.18 -15.54
N TRP A 432 -7.54 -17.45 -15.80
CA TRP A 432 -6.27 -18.05 -15.37
C TRP A 432 -5.57 -18.90 -16.45
N GLY A 433 -6.15 -19.04 -17.63
CA GLY A 433 -5.62 -19.91 -18.68
C GLY A 433 -6.02 -21.38 -18.51
N GLN A 434 -5.89 -22.15 -19.59
CA GLN A 434 -6.44 -23.49 -19.70
C GLN A 434 -5.86 -24.50 -18.69
N ASN A 435 -4.58 -24.39 -18.36
CA ASN A 435 -3.88 -25.36 -17.52
C ASN A 435 -3.93 -25.02 -16.03
N PHE A 436 -4.38 -23.81 -15.67
CA PHE A 436 -4.34 -23.35 -14.28
C PHE A 436 -5.21 -24.20 -13.34
N TYR A 437 -6.39 -24.57 -13.78
CA TYR A 437 -7.31 -25.39 -13.00
C TYR A 437 -6.72 -26.76 -12.65
N GLU A 438 -6.15 -27.47 -13.63
CA GLU A 438 -5.57 -28.80 -13.41
C GLU A 438 -4.45 -28.80 -12.38
N GLN A 439 -3.65 -27.74 -12.35
CA GLN A 439 -2.57 -27.57 -11.39
C GLN A 439 -3.05 -27.24 -9.97
N ASN A 440 -4.26 -26.70 -9.82
CA ASN A 440 -4.78 -26.17 -8.56
C ASN A 440 -6.05 -26.88 -8.05
N VAL A 441 -6.46 -27.99 -8.69
CA VAL A 441 -7.67 -28.74 -8.35
C VAL A 441 -7.75 -29.23 -6.90
N THR A 442 -6.62 -29.39 -6.21
CA THR A 442 -6.55 -29.82 -4.80
C THR A 442 -6.64 -28.67 -3.80
N ARG A 443 -6.74 -27.42 -4.26
CA ARG A 443 -6.83 -26.25 -3.39
C ARG A 443 -8.20 -26.16 -2.73
N SER A 444 -8.25 -25.50 -1.54
CA SER A 444 -9.47 -25.30 -0.78
C SER A 444 -10.43 -24.28 -1.44
N PHE A 445 -11.69 -24.25 -0.97
CA PHE A 445 -12.67 -23.23 -1.34
C PHE A 445 -12.13 -21.82 -1.05
N GLU A 446 -11.55 -21.60 0.13
CA GLU A 446 -10.94 -20.33 0.53
C GLU A 446 -9.87 -19.88 -0.46
N TRP A 447 -9.00 -20.79 -0.86
CA TRP A 447 -7.96 -20.49 -1.84
C TRP A 447 -8.56 -20.02 -3.18
N TRP A 448 -9.58 -20.68 -3.69
CA TRP A 448 -10.26 -20.30 -4.93
C TRP A 448 -10.98 -18.97 -4.83
N MET A 449 -11.56 -18.65 -3.67
CA MET A 449 -12.20 -17.36 -3.44
C MET A 449 -11.18 -16.22 -3.42
N HIS A 450 -10.04 -16.42 -2.77
CA HIS A 450 -8.96 -15.45 -2.81
C HIS A 450 -8.33 -15.32 -4.22
N ALA A 451 -8.17 -16.42 -4.95
CA ALA A 451 -7.71 -16.37 -6.34
C ALA A 451 -8.68 -15.60 -7.26
N LEU A 452 -9.99 -15.74 -7.03
CA LEU A 452 -11.02 -14.94 -7.71
C LEU A 452 -10.88 -13.45 -7.36
N LEU A 453 -10.64 -13.14 -6.09
CA LEU A 453 -10.42 -11.77 -5.63
C LEU A 453 -9.16 -11.18 -6.27
N ASP A 454 -8.04 -11.90 -6.25
CA ASP A 454 -6.78 -11.50 -6.90
C ASP A 454 -6.98 -11.21 -8.40
N TYR A 455 -7.78 -12.05 -9.07
CA TYR A 455 -8.09 -11.86 -10.48
C TYR A 455 -8.86 -10.56 -10.75
N VAL A 456 -9.92 -10.30 -9.97
CA VAL A 456 -10.73 -9.08 -10.11
C VAL A 456 -9.93 -7.85 -9.75
N VAL A 457 -9.21 -7.90 -8.63
CA VAL A 457 -8.36 -6.80 -8.17
C VAL A 457 -7.24 -6.51 -9.17
N GLY A 458 -6.67 -7.53 -9.78
CA GLY A 458 -5.65 -7.38 -10.82
C GLY A 458 -6.11 -6.75 -12.13
N MET A 459 -7.40 -6.51 -12.35
CA MET A 459 -7.91 -5.90 -13.58
C MET A 459 -7.65 -4.40 -13.65
N THR A 460 -7.65 -3.88 -14.88
CA THR A 460 -7.73 -2.44 -15.14
C THR A 460 -9.20 -2.01 -15.22
N ASP A 461 -9.46 -0.71 -15.09
CA ASP A 461 -10.82 -0.14 -15.18
C ASP A 461 -11.49 -0.47 -16.52
N SER A 462 -10.74 -0.36 -17.61
CA SER A 462 -11.25 -0.69 -18.96
C SER A 462 -11.52 -2.18 -19.14
N TYR A 463 -10.65 -3.04 -18.55
CA TYR A 463 -10.80 -4.49 -18.71
C TYR A 463 -12.02 -5.02 -17.97
N ILE A 464 -12.26 -4.57 -16.73
CA ILE A 464 -13.44 -5.01 -15.97
C ILE A 464 -14.74 -4.50 -16.61
N CYS A 465 -14.73 -3.28 -17.16
CA CYS A 465 -15.85 -2.74 -17.92
C CYS A 465 -16.19 -3.65 -19.11
N MET A 466 -15.21 -3.98 -19.94
CA MET A 466 -15.37 -4.86 -21.10
C MET A 466 -15.85 -6.28 -20.68
N LEU A 467 -15.20 -6.86 -19.65
CA LEU A 467 -15.50 -8.22 -19.22
C LEU A 467 -16.92 -8.32 -18.65
N SER A 468 -17.34 -7.36 -17.82
CA SER A 468 -18.69 -7.34 -17.23
C SER A 468 -19.80 -7.30 -18.29
N GLN A 469 -19.56 -6.60 -19.41
CA GLN A 469 -20.52 -6.56 -20.54
C GLN A 469 -20.61 -7.92 -21.26
N ARG A 470 -19.52 -8.68 -21.33
CA ARG A 470 -19.52 -10.01 -21.95
C ARG A 470 -20.14 -11.11 -21.08
N LEU A 471 -20.13 -10.90 -19.76
CA LEU A 471 -20.64 -11.85 -18.77
C LEU A 471 -22.12 -11.64 -18.43
N ARG A 472 -22.73 -10.53 -18.84
CA ARG A 472 -24.17 -10.28 -18.74
C ARG A 472 -24.95 -11.09 -19.80
#